data_ea329649b5a6d783085d3a2ccc043fd7
#
_entry.id   ea329649b5a6d783085d3a2ccc043fd7
#
_cell.length_a   1.000
_cell.length_b   1.000
_cell.length_c   1.000
_cell.angle_alpha   90.00
_cell.angle_beta   90.00
_cell.angle_gamma   90.00
#
_symmetry.space_group_name_H-M   'P 1'
#
loop_
_entity.id
_entity.type
_entity.pdbx_description
1 polymer ?
#
loop_
_entity_poly.entity_id
_entity_poly.type
_entity_poly.pdbx_seq_one_letter_code
_entity_poly.pdbx_strand_id
1 'polypeptide(L)'
;MKVVFFHRKQADGNFSIEALFQQVRNSLPDDIDPKMCEMLFYSRGFFRRLFCCLQAFFSQGEVNHVTGDIHFVTLFLRRNKTVLTIHDLGFMEGKSGLSYFILKWFWIVWPAKHCKVITVISEATKNELIRYVPGSASKIKVIYNPVSDLFRPLAKQFNKTRPVILQIGTKHNKNIDRLLQAVKGLPCVVYFLGKLERKQVQLLNQFSISYKEYINLSTEEVVELYRSCDVVSFVSTVEGFGLPIVEANAVGRAVVTSNISSMPEVAGGSAHLVDPFDVQSIRVGIQKILDDDAYREQLIKNGFENAKRFDIKQIADQYAGVYRKLSAQ
;
A
#
# COMPACT_ATOMS: atom_id res chain seq x y z
N MET A 1 -7.87 12.07 25.03
CA MET A 1 -7.61 13.03 23.92
C MET A 1 -8.46 12.63 22.72
N LYS A 2 -9.29 13.58 22.18
CA LYS A 2 -10.14 13.31 21.02
C LYS A 2 -9.37 13.51 19.70
N VAL A 3 -9.21 12.45 18.91
CA VAL A 3 -8.60 12.49 17.58
C VAL A 3 -9.67 12.22 16.52
N VAL A 4 -9.87 13.14 15.57
CA VAL A 4 -10.84 12.97 14.49
C VAL A 4 -10.12 12.58 13.21
N PHE A 5 -10.50 11.41 12.68
CA PHE A 5 -9.99 10.86 11.41
C PHE A 5 -10.94 11.25 10.28
N PHE A 6 -10.45 12.03 9.33
CA PHE A 6 -11.19 12.45 8.16
C PHE A 6 -10.93 11.50 7.00
N HIS A 7 -11.97 10.78 6.59
CA HIS A 7 -11.94 9.83 5.48
C HIS A 7 -12.75 10.35 4.29
N ARG A 8 -12.30 9.99 3.08
CA ARG A 8 -13.13 10.21 1.90
C ARG A 8 -14.42 9.39 2.00
N LYS A 9 -15.48 9.80 1.27
CA LYS A 9 -16.65 8.95 1.07
C LYS A 9 -16.22 7.65 0.39
N GLN A 10 -16.63 6.52 0.97
CA GLN A 10 -16.33 5.19 0.41
C GLN A 10 -16.97 5.03 -0.97
N ALA A 11 -16.22 4.44 -1.90
CA ALA A 11 -16.71 4.03 -3.21
C ALA A 11 -16.50 2.54 -3.36
N ASP A 12 -17.39 1.87 -4.08
CA ASP A 12 -17.31 0.43 -4.32
C ASP A 12 -15.93 0.04 -4.86
N GLY A 13 -15.29 -0.94 -4.22
CA GLY A 13 -13.99 -1.48 -4.61
C GLY A 13 -12.73 -0.73 -4.12
N ASN A 14 -12.85 0.31 -3.27
CA ASN A 14 -11.73 1.06 -2.72
C ASN A 14 -11.72 1.03 -1.18
N PHE A 15 -11.37 -0.12 -0.59
CA PHE A 15 -11.45 -0.31 0.87
C PHE A 15 -10.11 -0.32 1.61
N SER A 16 -8.98 -0.28 0.91
CA SER A 16 -7.66 -0.55 1.51
C SER A 16 -7.22 0.50 2.55
N ILE A 17 -7.40 1.79 2.27
CA ILE A 17 -6.99 2.88 3.19
C ILE A 17 -7.92 2.93 4.40
N GLU A 18 -9.21 2.79 4.16
CA GLU A 18 -10.25 2.83 5.19
C GLU A 18 -10.10 1.67 6.16
N ALA A 19 -9.89 0.45 5.64
CA ALA A 19 -9.65 -0.75 6.45
C ALA A 19 -8.34 -0.65 7.25
N LEU A 20 -7.27 -0.13 6.64
CA LEU A 20 -6.00 0.11 7.30
C LEU A 20 -6.16 1.04 8.50
N PHE A 21 -6.78 2.21 8.32
CA PHE A 21 -6.97 3.15 9.41
C PHE A 21 -8.03 2.71 10.42
N GLN A 22 -8.95 1.83 10.04
CA GLN A 22 -9.81 1.17 11.02
C GLN A 22 -9.00 0.31 11.98
N GLN A 23 -8.06 -0.50 11.47
CA GLN A 23 -7.15 -1.30 12.30
C GLN A 23 -6.28 -0.41 13.19
N VAL A 24 -5.71 0.67 12.65
CA VAL A 24 -4.93 1.64 13.44
C VAL A 24 -5.78 2.21 14.58
N ARG A 25 -7.01 2.68 14.30
CA ARG A 25 -7.91 3.24 15.33
C ARG A 25 -8.24 2.23 16.43
N ASN A 26 -8.49 0.98 16.05
CA ASN A 26 -8.82 -0.09 17.01
C ASN A 26 -7.63 -0.50 17.89
N SER A 27 -6.41 -0.15 17.47
CA SER A 27 -5.16 -0.49 18.17
C SER A 27 -4.53 0.70 18.90
N LEU A 28 -5.17 1.88 18.86
CA LEU A 28 -4.69 3.05 19.61
C LEU A 28 -4.82 2.84 21.11
N PRO A 29 -3.89 3.40 21.92
CA PRO A 29 -3.98 3.37 23.38
C PRO A 29 -5.25 4.04 23.93
N ASP A 30 -5.71 3.62 25.10
CA ASP A 30 -6.98 4.04 25.75
C ASP A 30 -7.06 5.56 26.06
N ASP A 31 -5.92 6.25 26.15
CA ASP A 31 -5.87 7.69 26.35
C ASP A 31 -6.27 8.50 25.09
N ILE A 32 -6.48 7.84 23.97
CA ILE A 32 -6.90 8.41 22.69
C ILE A 32 -8.31 7.95 22.37
N ASP A 33 -9.25 8.90 22.19
CA ASP A 33 -10.60 8.64 21.74
C ASP A 33 -10.69 8.88 20.21
N PRO A 34 -10.59 7.84 19.36
CA PRO A 34 -10.64 8.00 17.93
C PRO A 34 -12.10 8.18 17.46
N LYS A 35 -12.36 9.25 16.72
CA LYS A 35 -13.64 9.49 16.05
C LYS A 35 -13.44 9.48 14.54
N MET A 36 -14.35 8.87 13.82
CA MET A 36 -14.34 8.90 12.35
C MET A 36 -15.26 9.99 11.83
N CYS A 37 -14.81 10.75 10.86
CA CYS A 37 -15.60 11.70 10.08
C CYS A 37 -15.47 11.34 8.59
N GLU A 38 -16.42 10.56 8.09
CA GLU A 38 -16.51 10.28 6.65
C GLU A 38 -17.14 11.46 5.92
N MET A 39 -16.58 11.86 4.79
CA MET A 39 -17.12 12.93 3.96
C MET A 39 -18.48 12.55 3.37
N LEU A 40 -19.45 13.45 3.45
CA LEU A 40 -20.80 13.25 2.91
C LEU A 40 -20.81 13.13 1.38
N PHE A 41 -19.88 13.78 0.70
CA PHE A 41 -19.81 13.81 -0.75
C PHE A 41 -18.50 13.24 -1.30
N TYR A 42 -18.58 12.63 -2.47
CA TYR A 42 -17.39 12.31 -3.25
C TYR A 42 -16.65 13.58 -3.63
N SER A 43 -15.31 13.53 -3.63
CA SER A 43 -14.42 14.64 -4.00
C SER A 43 -14.46 14.94 -5.50
N ARG A 44 -15.64 15.28 -6.04
CA ARG A 44 -15.86 15.63 -7.45
C ARG A 44 -16.59 16.97 -7.57
N GLY A 45 -16.00 17.90 -8.34
CA GLY A 45 -16.56 19.24 -8.54
C GLY A 45 -16.33 20.18 -7.35
N PHE A 46 -16.47 21.49 -7.60
CA PHE A 46 -16.14 22.56 -6.65
C PHE A 46 -17.06 22.57 -5.42
N PHE A 47 -18.37 22.59 -5.62
CA PHE A 47 -19.33 22.72 -4.50
C PHE A 47 -19.27 21.53 -3.54
N ARG A 48 -19.15 20.30 -4.03
CA ARG A 48 -19.05 19.11 -3.18
C ARG A 48 -17.78 19.16 -2.33
N ARG A 49 -16.65 19.60 -2.89
CA ARG A 49 -15.41 19.81 -2.14
C ARG A 49 -15.54 20.89 -1.10
N LEU A 50 -16.23 22.01 -1.42
CA LEU A 50 -16.51 23.07 -0.45
C LEU A 50 -17.34 22.53 0.73
N PHE A 51 -18.38 21.73 0.46
CA PHE A 51 -19.16 21.09 1.52
C PHE A 51 -18.32 20.15 2.38
N CYS A 52 -17.41 19.36 1.78
CA CYS A 52 -16.46 18.54 2.54
C CYS A 52 -15.56 19.39 3.45
N CYS A 53 -15.11 20.55 2.97
CA CYS A 53 -14.31 21.48 3.76
C CYS A 53 -15.12 22.06 4.94
N LEU A 54 -16.36 22.47 4.73
CA LEU A 54 -17.24 22.96 5.79
C LEU A 54 -17.55 21.86 6.82
N GLN A 55 -17.86 20.65 6.36
CA GLN A 55 -18.06 19.51 7.25
C GLN A 55 -16.82 19.27 8.11
N ALA A 56 -15.62 19.26 7.50
CA ALA A 56 -14.37 19.07 8.23
C ALA A 56 -14.14 20.21 9.27
N PHE A 57 -14.42 21.46 8.89
CA PHE A 57 -14.29 22.61 9.78
C PHE A 57 -15.11 22.46 11.06
N PHE A 58 -16.38 22.01 10.95
CA PHE A 58 -17.27 21.84 12.11
C PHE A 58 -17.07 20.53 12.87
N SER A 59 -16.32 19.56 12.31
CA SER A 59 -16.13 18.23 12.91
C SER A 59 -14.78 18.05 13.64
N GLN A 60 -14.04 19.13 13.91
CA GLN A 60 -12.69 19.05 14.46
C GLN A 60 -12.64 18.49 15.89
N GLY A 61 -11.58 17.73 16.17
CA GLY A 61 -11.19 17.25 17.51
C GLY A 61 -10.04 18.05 18.11
N GLU A 62 -9.43 17.56 19.17
CA GLU A 62 -8.20 18.12 19.73
C GLU A 62 -7.04 17.93 18.72
N VAL A 63 -7.02 16.80 18.03
CA VAL A 63 -6.15 16.52 16.89
C VAL A 63 -6.99 16.10 15.70
N ASN A 64 -6.60 16.53 14.51
CA ASN A 64 -7.27 16.23 13.26
C ASN A 64 -6.33 15.42 12.36
N HIS A 65 -6.76 14.26 11.88
CA HIS A 65 -5.95 13.41 11.01
C HIS A 65 -6.67 13.17 9.68
N VAL A 66 -6.14 13.71 8.60
CA VAL A 66 -6.63 13.48 7.23
C VAL A 66 -5.90 12.27 6.66
N THR A 67 -6.63 11.18 6.37
CA THR A 67 -6.07 9.86 6.03
C THR A 67 -6.36 9.39 4.61
N GLY A 68 -7.19 10.09 3.86
CA GLY A 68 -7.54 9.72 2.48
C GLY A 68 -7.19 10.80 1.47
N ASP A 69 -7.58 10.59 0.20
CA ASP A 69 -7.26 11.48 -0.93
C ASP A 69 -8.05 12.81 -0.92
N ILE A 70 -8.35 13.32 0.27
CA ILE A 70 -9.06 14.58 0.50
C ILE A 70 -8.15 15.64 1.12
N HIS A 71 -6.89 15.68 0.70
CA HIS A 71 -5.86 16.54 1.28
C HIS A 71 -6.29 18.02 1.40
N PHE A 72 -7.09 18.51 0.47
CA PHE A 72 -7.60 19.89 0.44
C PHE A 72 -8.42 20.29 1.68
N VAL A 73 -9.05 19.34 2.39
CA VAL A 73 -9.81 19.67 3.61
C VAL A 73 -8.90 20.18 4.73
N THR A 74 -7.61 19.85 4.71
CA THR A 74 -6.64 20.32 5.69
C THR A 74 -6.61 21.85 5.78
N LEU A 75 -6.87 22.55 4.66
CA LEU A 75 -6.85 24.01 4.59
C LEU A 75 -7.92 24.69 5.49
N PHE A 76 -8.94 23.93 5.90
CA PHE A 76 -10.03 24.38 6.78
C PHE A 76 -9.90 23.85 8.22
N LEU A 77 -8.84 23.09 8.50
CA LEU A 77 -8.55 22.54 9.82
C LEU A 77 -7.53 23.41 10.57
N ARG A 78 -7.50 23.31 11.91
CA ARG A 78 -6.53 24.02 12.73
C ARG A 78 -5.12 23.55 12.42
N ARG A 79 -4.30 24.45 11.84
CA ARG A 79 -2.95 24.16 11.33
C ARG A 79 -2.08 23.38 12.32
N ASN A 80 -2.02 23.85 13.57
CA ASN A 80 -1.14 23.27 14.59
C ASN A 80 -1.65 21.96 15.18
N LYS A 81 -2.88 21.55 14.86
CA LYS A 81 -3.54 20.35 15.33
C LYS A 81 -3.83 19.34 14.21
N THR A 82 -3.24 19.54 13.03
CA THR A 82 -3.56 18.71 11.84
C THR A 82 -2.38 17.87 11.41
N VAL A 83 -2.64 16.56 11.24
CA VAL A 83 -1.81 15.56 10.59
C VAL A 83 -2.40 15.24 9.21
N LEU A 84 -1.55 15.09 8.21
CA LEU A 84 -1.94 14.62 6.88
C LEU A 84 -1.13 13.36 6.54
N THR A 85 -1.80 12.24 6.27
CA THR A 85 -1.16 11.06 5.69
C THR A 85 -1.24 11.10 4.16
N ILE A 86 -0.09 10.96 3.50
CA ILE A 86 0.02 10.83 2.04
C ILE A 86 0.49 9.41 1.73
N HIS A 87 -0.35 8.64 1.02
CA HIS A 87 -0.08 7.25 0.67
C HIS A 87 0.80 7.11 -0.56
N ASP A 88 0.54 7.90 -1.59
CA ASP A 88 1.33 7.97 -2.83
C ASP A 88 1.05 9.29 -3.53
N LEU A 89 1.78 9.52 -4.61
CA LEU A 89 1.57 10.66 -5.50
C LEU A 89 1.24 10.21 -6.94
N GLY A 90 0.86 8.95 -7.11
CA GLY A 90 0.52 8.35 -8.42
C GLY A 90 -0.61 9.07 -9.17
N PHE A 91 -1.48 9.79 -8.44
CA PHE A 91 -2.50 10.64 -9.08
C PHE A 91 -1.92 11.80 -9.89
N MET A 92 -0.63 12.08 -9.77
CA MET A 92 0.11 13.09 -10.55
C MET A 92 0.63 12.53 -11.88
N GLU A 93 0.75 11.21 -12.03
CA GLU A 93 1.25 10.58 -13.24
C GLU A 93 0.39 10.92 -14.47
N GLY A 94 1.05 11.24 -15.58
CA GLY A 94 0.38 11.59 -16.85
C GLY A 94 -0.43 12.89 -16.82
N LYS A 95 -0.38 13.66 -15.74
CA LYS A 95 -1.05 14.96 -15.66
C LYS A 95 -0.20 16.07 -16.27
N SER A 96 -0.86 16.99 -16.98
CA SER A 96 -0.22 18.15 -17.60
C SER A 96 -1.14 19.38 -17.55
N GLY A 97 -0.62 20.55 -17.89
CA GLY A 97 -1.38 21.79 -17.98
C GLY A 97 -2.10 22.18 -16.68
N LEU A 98 -3.33 22.68 -16.81
CA LEU A 98 -4.10 23.20 -15.67
C LEU A 98 -4.44 22.12 -14.63
N SER A 99 -4.70 20.88 -15.05
CA SER A 99 -4.99 19.78 -14.13
C SER A 99 -3.81 19.44 -13.25
N TYR A 100 -2.59 19.41 -13.79
CA TYR A 100 -1.34 19.25 -13.03
C TYR A 100 -1.18 20.37 -12.00
N PHE A 101 -1.38 21.63 -12.43
CA PHE A 101 -1.25 22.79 -11.54
C PHE A 101 -2.23 22.71 -10.38
N ILE A 102 -3.53 22.45 -10.64
CA ILE A 102 -4.56 22.34 -9.61
C ILE A 102 -4.22 21.23 -8.62
N LEU A 103 -3.90 20.02 -9.10
CA LEU A 103 -3.55 18.89 -8.25
C LEU A 103 -2.30 19.18 -7.42
N LYS A 104 -1.24 19.70 -8.04
CA LYS A 104 -0.01 20.07 -7.34
C LYS A 104 -0.27 21.03 -6.18
N TRP A 105 -1.03 22.11 -6.42
CA TRP A 105 -1.22 23.14 -5.40
C TRP A 105 -2.26 22.75 -4.36
N PHE A 106 -3.43 22.27 -4.74
CA PHE A 106 -4.53 21.98 -3.81
C PHE A 106 -4.43 20.62 -3.11
N TRP A 107 -3.75 19.64 -3.71
CA TRP A 107 -3.59 18.32 -3.09
C TRP A 107 -2.23 18.11 -2.44
N ILE A 108 -1.18 18.84 -2.86
CA ILE A 108 0.17 18.61 -2.34
C ILE A 108 0.70 19.84 -1.63
N VAL A 109 0.94 20.94 -2.35
CA VAL A 109 1.74 22.07 -1.83
C VAL A 109 1.05 22.79 -0.68
N TRP A 110 -0.21 23.22 -0.86
CA TRP A 110 -0.92 23.96 0.17
C TRP A 110 -1.27 23.09 1.38
N PRO A 111 -1.83 21.86 1.23
CA PRO A 111 -2.01 20.94 2.34
C PRO A 111 -0.71 20.67 3.11
N ALA A 112 0.36 20.38 2.40
CA ALA A 112 1.66 20.13 3.01
C ALA A 112 2.19 21.36 3.76
N LYS A 113 2.04 22.56 3.26
CA LYS A 113 2.44 23.81 3.96
C LYS A 113 1.55 24.10 5.17
N HIS A 114 0.26 23.77 5.09
CA HIS A 114 -0.69 24.07 6.15
C HIS A 114 -0.56 23.14 7.34
N CYS A 115 -0.41 21.82 7.13
CA CYS A 115 -0.35 20.86 8.22
C CYS A 115 0.89 21.00 9.11
N LYS A 116 0.76 20.70 10.41
CA LYS A 116 1.87 20.68 11.36
C LYS A 116 2.76 19.45 11.16
N VAL A 117 2.15 18.29 10.91
CA VAL A 117 2.84 17.03 10.65
C VAL A 117 2.28 16.41 9.37
N ILE A 118 3.17 15.86 8.56
CA ILE A 118 2.81 15.01 7.43
C ILE A 118 3.36 13.62 7.74
N THR A 119 2.52 12.61 7.59
CA THR A 119 2.98 11.22 7.60
C THR A 119 2.95 10.66 6.19
N VAL A 120 3.93 9.84 5.86
CA VAL A 120 4.04 9.10 4.61
C VAL A 120 4.32 7.64 4.91
N ILE A 121 3.97 6.77 4.01
CA ILE A 121 3.98 5.33 4.25
C ILE A 121 5.30 4.63 3.86
N SER A 122 6.25 5.38 3.27
CA SER A 122 7.59 4.87 2.91
C SER A 122 8.59 6.02 2.74
N GLU A 123 9.89 5.74 2.83
CA GLU A 123 10.94 6.70 2.47
C GLU A 123 10.87 7.06 0.98
N ALA A 124 10.45 6.12 0.12
CA ALA A 124 10.21 6.40 -1.29
C ALA A 124 9.15 7.50 -1.48
N THR A 125 8.00 7.39 -0.82
CA THR A 125 6.94 8.42 -0.85
C THR A 125 7.42 9.74 -0.24
N LYS A 126 8.23 9.70 0.82
CA LYS A 126 8.83 10.91 1.41
C LYS A 126 9.75 11.62 0.43
N ASN A 127 10.64 10.88 -0.22
CA ASN A 127 11.56 11.43 -1.20
C ASN A 127 10.84 12.03 -2.41
N GLU A 128 9.76 11.39 -2.86
CA GLU A 128 8.90 11.93 -3.90
C GLU A 128 8.20 13.22 -3.44
N LEU A 129 7.61 13.23 -2.24
CA LEU A 129 6.92 14.40 -1.70
C LEU A 129 7.87 15.61 -1.52
N ILE A 130 9.09 15.39 -1.07
CA ILE A 130 10.10 16.46 -0.89
C ILE A 130 10.38 17.17 -2.21
N ARG A 131 10.33 16.50 -3.37
CA ARG A 131 10.49 17.15 -4.69
C ARG A 131 9.42 18.20 -4.96
N TYR A 132 8.20 17.99 -4.45
CA TYR A 132 7.09 18.96 -4.58
C TYR A 132 7.14 20.06 -3.50
N VAL A 133 7.61 19.74 -2.31
CA VAL A 133 7.59 20.63 -1.12
C VAL A 133 8.89 20.55 -0.32
N PRO A 134 10.03 21.00 -0.86
CA PRO A 134 11.35 20.86 -0.20
C PRO A 134 11.37 21.45 1.22
N GLY A 135 10.73 22.60 1.44
CA GLY A 135 10.66 23.25 2.76
C GLY A 135 9.81 22.53 3.82
N SER A 136 9.23 21.38 3.50
CA SER A 136 8.42 20.59 4.43
C SER A 136 9.12 19.35 4.97
N ALA A 137 10.37 19.10 4.61
CA ALA A 137 11.13 17.90 4.97
C ALA A 137 11.16 17.62 6.49
N SER A 138 11.33 18.66 7.32
CA SER A 138 11.44 18.53 8.78
C SER A 138 10.14 18.09 9.48
N LYS A 139 9.00 18.23 8.82
CA LYS A 139 7.69 17.82 9.36
C LYS A 139 7.13 16.53 8.76
N ILE A 140 7.86 15.92 7.82
CA ILE A 140 7.49 14.64 7.22
C ILE A 140 8.05 13.51 8.09
N LYS A 141 7.18 12.60 8.50
CA LYS A 141 7.51 11.38 9.25
C LYS A 141 7.10 10.17 8.43
N VAL A 142 7.98 9.19 8.36
CA VAL A 142 7.61 7.88 7.80
C VAL A 142 6.95 7.06 8.90
N ILE A 143 5.73 6.62 8.66
CA ILE A 143 5.00 5.63 9.47
C ILE A 143 4.46 4.61 8.49
N TYR A 144 4.99 3.40 8.55
CA TYR A 144 4.65 2.32 7.63
C TYR A 144 3.18 1.89 7.76
N ASN A 145 2.66 1.26 6.72
CA ASN A 145 1.37 0.60 6.81
C ASN A 145 1.51 -0.69 7.64
N PRO A 146 0.57 -0.97 8.55
CA PRO A 146 0.57 -2.24 9.28
C PRO A 146 0.12 -3.40 8.38
N VAL A 147 0.54 -4.60 8.74
CA VAL A 147 -0.05 -5.84 8.24
C VAL A 147 -1.22 -6.25 9.13
N SER A 148 -2.28 -6.79 8.53
CA SER A 148 -3.44 -7.26 9.28
C SER A 148 -3.12 -8.53 10.06
N ASP A 149 -3.62 -8.65 11.30
CA ASP A 149 -3.51 -9.84 12.15
C ASP A 149 -4.16 -11.11 11.56
N LEU A 150 -4.90 -10.99 10.47
CA LEU A 150 -5.44 -12.12 9.74
C LEU A 150 -4.35 -12.89 8.97
N PHE A 151 -3.27 -12.20 8.57
CA PHE A 151 -2.11 -12.80 7.91
C PHE A 151 -1.19 -13.44 8.97
N ARG A 152 -1.52 -14.66 9.39
CA ARG A 152 -0.74 -15.41 10.38
C ARG A 152 0.08 -16.51 9.73
N PRO A 153 1.23 -16.87 10.33
CA PRO A 153 2.06 -17.94 9.82
C PRO A 153 1.27 -19.24 9.62
N LEU A 154 1.42 -19.84 8.45
CA LEU A 154 0.90 -21.17 8.16
C LEU A 154 1.97 -21.97 7.43
N ALA A 155 2.40 -23.06 8.06
CA ALA A 155 3.32 -24.00 7.44
C ALA A 155 2.68 -24.60 6.17
N LYS A 156 3.46 -24.65 5.09
CA LYS A 156 3.03 -25.23 3.81
C LYS A 156 4.20 -25.99 3.20
N GLN A 157 3.96 -27.22 2.78
CA GLN A 157 4.90 -27.94 1.96
C GLN A 157 4.93 -27.34 0.55
N PHE A 158 6.13 -26.99 0.08
CA PHE A 158 6.33 -26.42 -1.25
C PHE A 158 6.00 -27.46 -2.33
N ASN A 159 5.21 -27.06 -3.33
CA ASN A 159 4.87 -27.93 -4.46
C ASN A 159 5.96 -27.86 -5.52
N LYS A 160 6.91 -28.83 -5.50
CA LYS A 160 8.03 -28.87 -6.44
C LYS A 160 7.65 -29.17 -7.88
N THR A 161 6.54 -29.87 -8.09
CA THR A 161 6.13 -30.29 -9.44
C THR A 161 5.35 -29.23 -10.19
N ARG A 162 4.50 -28.50 -9.48
CA ARG A 162 3.64 -27.46 -10.07
C ARG A 162 3.38 -26.36 -9.08
N PRO A 163 4.39 -25.53 -8.74
CA PRO A 163 4.22 -24.45 -7.75
C PRO A 163 3.21 -23.42 -8.19
N VAL A 164 2.50 -22.85 -7.21
CA VAL A 164 1.53 -21.79 -7.40
C VAL A 164 2.21 -20.46 -7.16
N ILE A 165 2.23 -19.59 -8.17
CA ILE A 165 2.70 -18.21 -8.09
C ILE A 165 1.47 -17.32 -7.95
N LEU A 166 1.35 -16.57 -6.84
CA LEU A 166 0.27 -15.63 -6.60
C LEU A 166 0.70 -14.22 -7.03
N GLN A 167 -0.05 -13.62 -7.95
CA GLN A 167 0.11 -12.24 -8.41
C GLN A 167 -1.03 -11.38 -7.86
N ILE A 168 -0.67 -10.33 -7.11
CA ILE A 168 -1.64 -9.43 -6.47
C ILE A 168 -1.87 -8.18 -7.32
N GLY A 169 -3.13 -8.02 -7.76
CA GLY A 169 -3.58 -6.92 -8.60
C GLY A 169 -3.21 -7.11 -10.06
N THR A 170 -4.00 -6.46 -10.93
CA THR A 170 -3.89 -6.59 -12.40
C THR A 170 -3.84 -5.25 -13.12
N LYS A 171 -3.75 -4.12 -12.38
CA LYS A 171 -3.60 -2.78 -12.96
C LYS A 171 -2.27 -2.66 -13.70
N HIS A 172 -2.16 -1.66 -14.56
CA HIS A 172 -1.00 -1.43 -15.42
C HIS A 172 0.36 -1.45 -14.67
N ASN A 173 0.43 -0.81 -13.51
CA ASN A 173 1.64 -0.79 -12.68
C ASN A 173 2.03 -2.17 -12.12
N LYS A 174 1.14 -3.18 -12.14
CA LYS A 174 1.40 -4.54 -11.64
C LYS A 174 2.20 -5.41 -12.61
N ASN A 175 2.53 -4.88 -13.79
CA ASN A 175 3.52 -5.43 -14.72
C ASN A 175 3.23 -6.86 -15.21
N ILE A 176 1.95 -7.18 -15.41
CA ILE A 176 1.48 -8.53 -15.76
C ILE A 176 2.13 -9.02 -17.06
N ASP A 177 2.22 -8.18 -18.08
CA ASP A 177 2.73 -8.58 -19.39
C ASP A 177 4.16 -9.13 -19.30
N ARG A 178 5.05 -8.50 -18.48
CA ARG A 178 6.41 -9.00 -18.29
C ARG A 178 6.47 -10.22 -17.39
N LEU A 179 5.60 -10.29 -16.36
CA LEU A 179 5.48 -11.50 -15.55
C LEU A 179 5.12 -12.71 -16.42
N LEU A 180 4.13 -12.60 -17.31
CA LEU A 180 3.71 -13.68 -18.20
C LEU A 180 4.82 -14.13 -19.12
N GLN A 181 5.63 -13.20 -19.67
CA GLN A 181 6.80 -13.53 -20.47
C GLN A 181 7.86 -14.27 -19.63
N ALA A 182 8.07 -13.84 -18.39
CA ALA A 182 9.05 -14.43 -17.48
C ALA A 182 8.69 -15.87 -17.06
N VAL A 183 7.41 -16.16 -16.83
CA VAL A 183 6.96 -17.50 -16.41
C VAL A 183 6.67 -18.46 -17.57
N LYS A 184 6.75 -17.99 -18.81
CA LYS A 184 6.53 -18.83 -20.01
C LYS A 184 7.43 -20.06 -19.97
N GLY A 185 6.80 -21.26 -20.08
CA GLY A 185 7.48 -22.56 -20.08
C GLY A 185 7.99 -23.02 -18.71
N LEU A 186 7.71 -22.28 -17.60
CA LEU A 186 7.94 -22.78 -16.26
C LEU A 186 6.81 -23.74 -15.84
N PRO A 187 7.11 -24.81 -15.08
CA PRO A 187 6.11 -25.78 -14.62
C PRO A 187 5.31 -25.23 -13.43
N CYS A 188 4.62 -24.08 -13.61
CA CYS A 188 3.88 -23.40 -12.55
C CYS A 188 2.43 -23.12 -12.93
N VAL A 189 1.63 -22.74 -11.93
CA VAL A 189 0.30 -22.16 -12.11
C VAL A 189 0.32 -20.75 -11.59
N VAL A 190 -0.26 -19.79 -12.30
CA VAL A 190 -0.36 -18.39 -11.82
C VAL A 190 -1.77 -18.11 -11.34
N TYR A 191 -1.89 -17.68 -10.08
CA TYR A 191 -3.14 -17.19 -9.50
C TYR A 191 -3.13 -15.66 -9.56
N PHE A 192 -4.17 -15.06 -10.12
CA PHE A 192 -4.33 -13.62 -10.21
C PHE A 192 -5.43 -13.16 -9.25
N LEU A 193 -5.09 -12.28 -8.33
CA LEU A 193 -6.08 -11.55 -7.54
C LEU A 193 -6.38 -10.22 -8.25
N GLY A 194 -7.51 -10.16 -8.94
CA GLY A 194 -7.96 -9.04 -9.75
C GLY A 194 -8.39 -9.49 -11.14
N LYS A 195 -9.17 -8.67 -11.81
CA LYS A 195 -9.70 -8.94 -13.15
C LYS A 195 -8.62 -8.72 -14.21
N LEU A 196 -8.39 -9.75 -15.03
CA LEU A 196 -7.46 -9.70 -16.16
C LEU A 196 -8.07 -8.93 -17.36
N GLU A 197 -7.23 -8.23 -18.09
CA GLU A 197 -7.58 -7.62 -19.35
C GLU A 197 -7.58 -8.66 -20.50
N ARG A 198 -8.34 -8.40 -21.56
CA ARG A 198 -8.38 -9.29 -22.74
C ARG A 198 -6.99 -9.61 -23.31
N LYS A 199 -6.11 -8.61 -23.37
CA LYS A 199 -4.72 -8.78 -23.82
C LYS A 199 -3.95 -9.74 -22.95
N GLN A 200 -4.09 -9.66 -21.64
CA GLN A 200 -3.42 -10.53 -20.69
C GLN A 200 -3.90 -11.99 -20.83
N VAL A 201 -5.21 -12.19 -21.02
CA VAL A 201 -5.78 -13.52 -21.30
C VAL A 201 -5.27 -14.09 -22.63
N GLN A 202 -5.14 -13.26 -23.67
CA GLN A 202 -4.55 -13.69 -24.94
C GLN A 202 -3.10 -14.15 -24.77
N LEU A 203 -2.27 -13.41 -24.00
CA LEU A 203 -0.89 -13.81 -23.71
C LEU A 203 -0.81 -15.13 -22.91
N LEU A 204 -1.69 -15.32 -21.92
CA LEU A 204 -1.77 -16.57 -21.16
C LEU A 204 -2.01 -17.78 -22.07
N ASN A 205 -2.98 -17.66 -22.97
CA ASN A 205 -3.28 -18.70 -23.95
C ASN A 205 -2.13 -18.94 -24.95
N GLN A 206 -1.56 -17.84 -25.50
CA GLN A 206 -0.44 -17.90 -26.44
C GLN A 206 0.80 -18.59 -25.81
N PHE A 207 1.06 -18.34 -24.54
CA PHE A 207 2.21 -18.92 -23.83
C PHE A 207 1.88 -20.27 -23.15
N SER A 208 0.64 -20.76 -23.28
CA SER A 208 0.16 -21.99 -22.64
C SER A 208 0.36 -21.99 -21.12
N ILE A 209 0.18 -20.84 -20.46
CA ILE A 209 0.32 -20.69 -19.02
C ILE A 209 -0.97 -21.12 -18.32
N SER A 210 -0.88 -22.07 -17.41
CA SER A 210 -1.99 -22.45 -16.54
C SER A 210 -2.25 -21.33 -15.51
N TYR A 211 -3.51 -20.91 -15.37
CA TYR A 211 -3.87 -19.83 -14.45
C TYR A 211 -5.24 -20.01 -13.80
N LYS A 212 -5.45 -19.24 -12.72
CA LYS A 212 -6.78 -18.99 -12.15
C LYS A 212 -6.92 -17.50 -11.85
N GLU A 213 -8.13 -16.99 -12.03
CA GLU A 213 -8.50 -15.60 -11.75
C GLU A 213 -9.45 -15.55 -10.56
N TYR A 214 -9.19 -14.64 -9.63
CA TYR A 214 -9.98 -14.42 -8.42
C TYR A 214 -10.36 -12.96 -8.33
N ILE A 215 -11.66 -12.69 -8.23
CA ILE A 215 -12.23 -11.33 -8.18
C ILE A 215 -13.25 -11.23 -7.05
N ASN A 216 -13.36 -10.04 -6.47
CA ASN A 216 -14.35 -9.73 -5.42
C ASN A 216 -14.27 -10.65 -4.21
N LEU A 217 -13.07 -11.06 -3.81
CA LEU A 217 -12.87 -11.89 -2.63
C LEU A 217 -13.02 -11.05 -1.34
N SER A 218 -13.50 -11.69 -0.27
CA SER A 218 -13.41 -11.18 1.09
C SER A 218 -11.94 -11.15 1.56
N THR A 219 -11.67 -10.45 2.66
CA THR A 219 -10.32 -10.42 3.23
C THR A 219 -9.86 -11.82 3.64
N GLU A 220 -10.73 -12.63 4.20
CA GLU A 220 -10.47 -14.02 4.61
C GLU A 220 -10.09 -14.89 3.40
N GLU A 221 -10.83 -14.76 2.30
CA GLU A 221 -10.54 -15.48 1.05
C GLU A 221 -9.19 -15.03 0.44
N VAL A 222 -8.84 -13.75 0.55
CA VAL A 222 -7.52 -13.26 0.15
C VAL A 222 -6.43 -13.90 0.99
N VAL A 223 -6.59 -13.98 2.32
CA VAL A 223 -5.66 -14.66 3.21
C VAL A 223 -5.47 -16.13 2.81
N GLU A 224 -6.56 -16.83 2.45
CA GLU A 224 -6.46 -18.23 1.98
C GLU A 224 -5.71 -18.36 0.65
N LEU A 225 -5.78 -17.38 -0.25
CA LEU A 225 -4.93 -17.37 -1.45
C LEU A 225 -3.44 -17.30 -1.10
N TYR A 226 -3.05 -16.41 -0.16
CA TYR A 226 -1.67 -16.36 0.32
C TYR A 226 -1.25 -17.66 1.02
N ARG A 227 -2.14 -18.29 1.77
CA ARG A 227 -1.88 -19.59 2.42
C ARG A 227 -1.72 -20.73 1.45
N SER A 228 -2.46 -20.70 0.33
CA SER A 228 -2.46 -21.76 -0.68
C SER A 228 -1.33 -21.64 -1.71
N CYS A 229 -0.78 -20.44 -1.94
CA CYS A 229 0.31 -20.25 -2.91
C CYS A 229 1.67 -20.72 -2.39
N ASP A 230 2.62 -20.90 -3.30
CA ASP A 230 4.01 -21.27 -2.99
C ASP A 230 4.95 -20.06 -3.01
N VAL A 231 4.71 -19.13 -3.94
CA VAL A 231 5.49 -17.91 -4.13
C VAL A 231 4.56 -16.74 -4.39
N VAL A 232 4.88 -15.57 -3.86
CA VAL A 232 4.17 -14.32 -4.21
C VAL A 232 5.03 -13.52 -5.19
N SER A 233 4.43 -13.15 -6.32
CA SER A 233 5.02 -12.25 -7.31
C SER A 233 4.42 -10.85 -7.14
N PHE A 234 5.29 -9.87 -6.92
CA PHE A 234 4.91 -8.46 -6.80
C PHE A 234 5.92 -7.57 -7.52
N VAL A 235 6.06 -7.78 -8.84
CA VAL A 235 7.06 -7.12 -9.70
C VAL A 235 6.52 -5.82 -10.31
N SER A 236 5.89 -5.00 -9.49
CA SER A 236 5.29 -3.73 -9.88
C SER A 236 6.33 -2.72 -10.38
N THR A 237 5.92 -1.80 -11.26
CA THR A 237 6.78 -0.73 -11.76
C THR A 237 6.78 0.51 -10.86
N VAL A 238 5.73 0.69 -10.04
CA VAL A 238 5.63 1.76 -9.05
C VAL A 238 4.65 1.36 -7.95
N GLU A 239 5.00 1.64 -6.69
CA GLU A 239 4.15 1.46 -5.53
C GLU A 239 4.45 2.52 -4.46
N GLY A 240 3.42 2.94 -3.73
CA GLY A 240 3.59 3.78 -2.55
C GLY A 240 4.15 3.01 -1.34
N PHE A 241 3.84 1.69 -1.26
CA PHE A 241 4.30 0.82 -0.16
C PHE A 241 4.64 -0.58 -0.64
N GLY A 242 3.66 -1.46 -0.82
CA GLY A 242 3.86 -2.86 -1.18
C GLY A 242 3.35 -3.81 -0.10
N LEU A 243 2.14 -3.60 0.41
CA LEU A 243 1.49 -4.48 1.38
C LEU A 243 1.60 -5.98 1.02
N PRO A 244 1.46 -6.40 -0.26
CA PRO A 244 1.59 -7.81 -0.63
C PRO A 244 2.92 -8.46 -0.22
N ILE A 245 4.00 -7.69 -0.12
CA ILE A 245 5.30 -8.21 0.35
C ILE A 245 5.19 -8.61 1.82
N VAL A 246 4.61 -7.71 2.63
CA VAL A 246 4.51 -7.91 4.09
C VAL A 246 3.46 -8.99 4.42
N GLU A 247 2.35 -9.02 3.68
CA GLU A 247 1.31 -10.05 3.79
C GLU A 247 1.89 -11.45 3.50
N ALA A 248 2.66 -11.58 2.43
CA ALA A 248 3.36 -12.82 2.11
C ALA A 248 4.37 -13.23 3.18
N ASN A 249 5.16 -12.26 3.69
CA ASN A 249 6.10 -12.48 4.79
C ASN A 249 5.40 -12.98 6.05
N ALA A 250 4.28 -12.35 6.43
CA ALA A 250 3.52 -12.71 7.62
C ALA A 250 2.94 -14.13 7.55
N VAL A 251 2.51 -14.57 6.35
CA VAL A 251 2.00 -15.93 6.12
C VAL A 251 3.12 -16.96 5.95
N GLY A 252 4.37 -16.52 5.69
CA GLY A 252 5.51 -17.40 5.43
C GLY A 252 5.59 -17.87 3.99
N ARG A 253 5.49 -16.94 3.02
CA ARG A 253 5.70 -17.21 1.60
C ARG A 253 6.90 -16.45 1.08
N ALA A 254 7.69 -17.11 0.23
CA ALA A 254 8.78 -16.44 -0.47
C ALA A 254 8.23 -15.43 -1.48
N VAL A 255 8.94 -14.31 -1.64
CA VAL A 255 8.52 -13.18 -2.46
C VAL A 255 9.55 -12.88 -3.53
N VAL A 256 9.10 -12.67 -4.77
CA VAL A 256 9.86 -11.95 -5.79
C VAL A 256 9.24 -10.57 -5.98
N THR A 257 10.06 -9.51 -5.90
CA THR A 257 9.58 -8.14 -6.02
C THR A 257 10.58 -7.24 -6.73
N SER A 258 10.16 -6.03 -7.10
CA SER A 258 11.00 -5.10 -7.84
C SER A 258 12.07 -4.45 -6.96
N ASN A 259 13.21 -4.10 -7.57
CA ASN A 259 14.32 -3.38 -6.94
C ASN A 259 14.16 -1.86 -6.94
N ILE A 260 12.94 -1.35 -7.19
CA ILE A 260 12.64 0.08 -7.32
C ILE A 260 11.49 0.52 -6.41
N SER A 261 11.26 1.83 -6.32
CA SER A 261 10.19 2.45 -5.54
C SER A 261 10.31 2.10 -4.04
N SER A 262 9.21 1.78 -3.36
CA SER A 262 9.18 1.39 -1.95
C SER A 262 9.49 -0.09 -1.70
N MET A 263 9.51 -0.92 -2.75
CA MET A 263 9.58 -2.38 -2.60
C MET A 263 10.86 -2.89 -1.94
N PRO A 264 12.08 -2.38 -2.25
CA PRO A 264 13.29 -2.79 -1.54
C PRO A 264 13.28 -2.43 -0.05
N GLU A 265 12.77 -1.25 0.30
CA GLU A 265 12.62 -0.77 1.67
C GLU A 265 11.67 -1.65 2.49
N VAL A 266 10.52 -1.97 1.89
CA VAL A 266 9.48 -2.79 2.52
C VAL A 266 9.93 -4.24 2.62
N ALA A 267 10.62 -4.77 1.61
CA ALA A 267 11.15 -6.13 1.61
C ALA A 267 12.24 -6.33 2.68
N GLY A 268 13.11 -5.35 2.94
CA GLY A 268 14.09 -5.42 4.01
C GLY A 268 14.98 -6.69 3.99
N GLY A 269 15.29 -7.24 2.81
CA GLY A 269 16.06 -8.47 2.65
C GLY A 269 15.23 -9.78 2.74
N SER A 270 13.90 -9.70 2.77
CA SER A 270 12.99 -10.85 2.84
C SER A 270 12.42 -11.28 1.48
N ALA A 271 12.85 -10.66 0.39
CA ALA A 271 12.40 -10.95 -0.96
C ALA A 271 13.56 -11.02 -1.94
N HIS A 272 13.37 -11.74 -3.04
CA HIS A 272 14.27 -11.67 -4.19
C HIS A 272 13.95 -10.41 -5.00
N LEU A 273 14.93 -9.51 -5.14
CA LEU A 273 14.76 -8.26 -5.86
C LEU A 273 15.14 -8.44 -7.34
N VAL A 274 14.27 -7.95 -8.24
CA VAL A 274 14.45 -8.01 -9.70
C VAL A 274 14.28 -6.65 -10.34
N ASP A 275 14.86 -6.45 -11.51
CA ASP A 275 14.51 -5.31 -12.38
C ASP A 275 13.14 -5.58 -13.02
N PRO A 276 12.10 -4.79 -12.71
CA PRO A 276 10.77 -5.01 -13.26
C PRO A 276 10.66 -4.71 -14.76
N PHE A 277 11.67 -4.08 -15.36
CA PHE A 277 11.70 -3.76 -16.78
C PHE A 277 12.44 -4.82 -17.61
N ASP A 278 13.16 -5.75 -16.95
CA ASP A 278 13.87 -6.86 -17.57
C ASP A 278 13.16 -8.19 -17.30
N VAL A 279 12.59 -8.78 -18.36
CA VAL A 279 11.90 -10.08 -18.31
C VAL A 279 12.85 -11.20 -17.84
N GLN A 280 14.12 -11.15 -18.23
CA GLN A 280 15.09 -12.16 -17.84
C GLN A 280 15.44 -12.05 -16.34
N SER A 281 15.57 -10.83 -15.81
CA SER A 281 15.74 -10.62 -14.39
C SER A 281 14.58 -11.21 -13.58
N ILE A 282 13.32 -10.95 -14.00
CA ILE A 282 12.13 -11.51 -13.36
C ILE A 282 12.16 -13.04 -13.42
N ARG A 283 12.48 -13.62 -14.59
CA ARG A 283 12.53 -15.07 -14.79
C ARG A 283 13.55 -15.73 -13.89
N VAL A 284 14.78 -15.23 -13.89
CA VAL A 284 15.88 -15.77 -13.06
C VAL A 284 15.52 -15.68 -11.57
N GLY A 285 14.93 -14.57 -11.13
CA GLY A 285 14.49 -14.41 -9.75
C GLY A 285 13.42 -15.42 -9.34
N ILE A 286 12.44 -15.66 -10.19
CA ILE A 286 11.41 -16.68 -9.95
C ILE A 286 12.07 -18.08 -9.92
N GLN A 287 12.87 -18.45 -10.92
CA GLN A 287 13.55 -19.75 -10.99
C GLN A 287 14.43 -19.98 -9.76
N LYS A 288 15.18 -18.98 -9.31
CA LYS A 288 16.01 -19.08 -8.10
C LYS A 288 15.20 -19.49 -6.87
N ILE A 289 13.98 -18.92 -6.71
CA ILE A 289 13.08 -19.28 -5.61
C ILE A 289 12.50 -20.70 -5.81
N LEU A 290 12.19 -21.09 -7.05
CA LEU A 290 11.59 -22.40 -7.33
C LEU A 290 12.59 -23.54 -7.15
N ASP A 291 13.84 -23.35 -7.57
CA ASP A 291 14.84 -24.40 -7.69
C ASP A 291 15.74 -24.54 -6.46
N ASP A 292 15.90 -23.50 -5.65
CA ASP A 292 16.81 -23.48 -4.50
C ASP A 292 16.02 -23.48 -3.17
N ASP A 293 15.87 -24.66 -2.58
CA ASP A 293 15.12 -24.85 -1.34
C ASP A 293 15.74 -24.04 -0.18
N ALA A 294 17.07 -24.04 -0.05
CA ALA A 294 17.77 -23.36 1.04
C ALA A 294 17.60 -21.84 0.94
N TYR A 295 17.71 -21.28 -0.27
CA TYR A 295 17.49 -19.88 -0.52
C TYR A 295 16.03 -19.47 -0.23
N ARG A 296 15.08 -20.27 -0.68
CA ARG A 296 13.65 -20.02 -0.43
C ARG A 296 13.32 -20.03 1.06
N GLU A 297 13.83 -21.02 1.80
CA GLU A 297 13.65 -21.10 3.26
C GLU A 297 14.28 -19.91 3.97
N GLN A 298 15.45 -19.44 3.51
CA GLN A 298 16.08 -18.24 4.06
C GLN A 298 15.22 -16.99 3.84
N LEU A 299 14.62 -16.83 2.65
CA LEU A 299 13.70 -15.72 2.37
C LEU A 299 12.45 -15.77 3.29
N ILE A 300 11.89 -16.96 3.50
CA ILE A 300 10.73 -17.15 4.39
C ILE A 300 11.10 -16.78 5.84
N LYS A 301 12.25 -17.24 6.33
CA LYS A 301 12.75 -16.91 7.66
C LYS A 301 12.96 -15.41 7.84
N ASN A 302 13.60 -14.76 6.87
CA ASN A 302 13.78 -13.31 6.85
C ASN A 302 12.41 -12.60 6.79
N GLY A 303 11.43 -13.20 6.09
CA GLY A 303 10.07 -12.68 5.98
C GLY A 303 9.37 -12.57 7.33
N PHE A 304 9.43 -13.59 8.16
CA PHE A 304 8.86 -13.54 9.51
C PHE A 304 9.48 -12.43 10.37
N GLU A 305 10.79 -12.22 10.28
CA GLU A 305 11.44 -11.12 11.01
C GLU A 305 11.05 -9.76 10.42
N ASN A 306 10.98 -9.65 9.09
CA ASN A 306 10.58 -8.42 8.42
C ASN A 306 9.14 -8.01 8.77
N ALA A 307 8.20 -8.96 8.84
CA ALA A 307 6.79 -8.71 9.15
C ALA A 307 6.60 -8.04 10.52
N LYS A 308 7.47 -8.29 11.49
CA LYS A 308 7.44 -7.66 12.83
C LYS A 308 7.58 -6.14 12.79
N ARG A 309 8.25 -5.58 11.77
CA ARG A 309 8.38 -4.13 11.56
C ARG A 309 7.04 -3.44 11.28
N PHE A 310 6.05 -4.20 10.87
CA PHE A 310 4.74 -3.75 10.42
C PHE A 310 3.62 -4.19 11.36
N ASP A 311 3.98 -4.52 12.61
CA ASP A 311 3.04 -4.86 13.67
C ASP A 311 2.07 -3.70 13.93
N ILE A 312 0.77 -4.00 14.00
CA ILE A 312 -0.27 -2.99 14.12
C ILE A 312 -0.16 -2.16 15.39
N LYS A 313 0.25 -2.75 16.52
CA LYS A 313 0.39 -2.03 17.79
C LYS A 313 1.56 -1.05 17.71
N GLN A 314 2.70 -1.48 17.17
CA GLN A 314 3.86 -0.60 16.98
C GLN A 314 3.52 0.58 16.06
N ILE A 315 2.77 0.34 14.98
CA ILE A 315 2.33 1.41 14.07
C ILE A 315 1.34 2.35 14.76
N ALA A 316 0.36 1.82 15.50
CA ALA A 316 -0.59 2.62 16.26
C ALA A 316 0.10 3.48 17.32
N ASP A 317 1.11 2.95 18.02
CA ASP A 317 1.92 3.68 19.01
C ASP A 317 2.71 4.84 18.37
N GLN A 318 3.23 4.65 17.14
CA GLN A 318 3.89 5.73 16.41
C GLN A 318 2.91 6.87 16.10
N TYR A 319 1.69 6.56 15.65
CA TYR A 319 0.63 7.54 15.45
C TYR A 319 0.23 8.21 16.78
N ALA A 320 0.04 7.43 17.86
CA ALA A 320 -0.26 7.96 19.18
C ALA A 320 0.81 8.97 19.65
N GLY A 321 2.09 8.67 19.43
CA GLY A 321 3.19 9.59 19.71
C GLY A 321 3.11 10.90 18.91
N VAL A 322 2.63 10.86 17.66
CA VAL A 322 2.37 12.07 16.87
C VAL A 322 1.23 12.88 17.45
N TYR A 323 0.12 12.22 17.82
CA TYR A 323 -1.06 12.91 18.35
C TYR A 323 -0.81 13.57 19.71
N ARG A 324 -0.13 12.86 20.62
CA ARG A 324 0.25 13.41 21.95
C ARG A 324 1.12 14.66 21.82
N LYS A 325 2.10 14.65 20.91
CA LYS A 325 2.94 15.83 20.63
C LYS A 325 2.15 17.02 20.10
N LEU A 326 1.11 16.78 19.30
CA LEU A 326 0.26 17.84 18.77
C LEU A 326 -0.76 18.34 19.79
N SER A 327 -1.26 17.46 20.66
CA SER A 327 -2.20 17.86 21.73
C SER A 327 -1.53 18.78 22.74
N ALA A 328 -0.26 18.50 23.11
CA ALA A 328 0.50 19.25 24.09
C ALA A 328 0.98 20.65 23.62
N GLN A 329 0.90 20.98 22.34
CA GLN A 329 1.21 22.30 21.79
C GLN A 329 -0.03 23.22 21.78
#